data_df414c342c47c40da395e8f0739866c0
#
_entry.id   df414c342c47c40da395e8f0739866c0
#
_cell.length_a   1.000
_cell.length_b   1.000
_cell.length_c   1.000
_cell.angle_alpha   90.00
_cell.angle_beta   90.00
_cell.angle_gamma   90.00
#
_symmetry.space_group_name_H-M   'P 1'
#
loop_
_entity.id
_entity.type
_entity.pdbx_description
1 polymer ?
#
loop_
_entity_poly.entity_id
_entity_poly.type
_entity_poly.pdbx_seq_one_letter_code
_entity_poly.pdbx_strand_id
1 'polypeptide(L)'
;VYVVGRNTDIDSRGAVISANDVIMNIKGDVQNSGVISGRNLTGLAANNIENLGGRLQGRELYLVAKNMLNNLGGELNATDHLVAQGKHINIESTTSETENTPDFYQKSLTQQASVKVGNDNKKGSASFIATENITVKGANVDVNGNVVFSAGKALNFGTVETENKEHYVPNADNYYKLDQKQEVGSQLNVTGNLDAVGKSAVEMRGVSVTSNGTMNVLSDGNINIQEARYKEQLSSASKSKSRGLTSSTTEVYRHKHDYDVAEASNLDADKIYLHSSKGNVTIQGSNVAAGNGL
;
A
#
# COMPACT_ATOMS: atom_id res chain seq x y z
N VAL A 1 31.87 7.60 -32.57
CA VAL A 1 31.96 7.14 -31.17
C VAL A 1 30.72 6.33 -30.91
N TYR A 2 30.86 5.00 -30.83
CA TYR A 2 29.75 4.11 -30.44
C TYR A 2 29.70 4.12 -28.91
N VAL A 3 28.66 4.69 -28.31
CA VAL A 3 28.37 4.52 -26.90
C VAL A 3 27.68 3.18 -26.74
N VAL A 4 28.41 2.16 -26.30
CA VAL A 4 27.83 0.89 -25.85
C VAL A 4 27.22 1.17 -24.50
N GLY A 5 25.90 1.28 -24.43
CA GLY A 5 25.17 1.26 -23.17
C GLY A 5 25.44 -0.08 -22.48
N ARG A 6 26.12 -0.05 -21.33
CA ARG A 6 26.09 -1.20 -20.41
C ARG A 6 24.64 -1.44 -19.99
N ASN A 7 24.26 -2.71 -19.83
CA ASN A 7 22.93 -3.13 -19.37
C ASN A 7 22.40 -2.22 -18.24
N THR A 8 21.78 -1.15 -18.61
CA THR A 8 20.84 -0.43 -17.78
C THR A 8 19.54 -1.18 -18.00
N ASP A 9 18.89 -1.59 -16.94
CA ASP A 9 17.53 -2.09 -17.01
C ASP A 9 16.66 -0.99 -17.62
N ILE A 10 16.58 -0.97 -18.94
CA ILE A 10 15.62 -0.15 -19.68
C ILE A 10 14.29 -0.84 -19.47
N ASP A 11 13.59 -0.40 -18.45
CA ASP A 11 12.22 -0.80 -18.20
C ASP A 11 11.33 -0.19 -19.29
N SER A 12 10.34 -0.94 -19.75
CA SER A 12 9.34 -0.50 -20.76
C SER A 12 8.43 0.64 -20.28
N ARG A 13 8.68 1.21 -19.10
CA ARG A 13 7.83 2.22 -18.44
C ARG A 13 8.03 3.67 -18.87
N GLY A 14 8.65 3.95 -19.97
CA GLY A 14 8.75 5.33 -20.49
C GLY A 14 10.15 5.93 -20.48
N ALA A 15 10.25 7.26 -20.31
CA ALA A 15 11.52 7.99 -20.40
C ALA A 15 12.49 7.60 -19.25
N VAL A 16 13.78 7.52 -19.57
CA VAL A 16 14.83 7.17 -18.61
C VAL A 16 15.83 8.33 -18.51
N ILE A 17 16.05 8.79 -17.29
CA ILE A 17 17.16 9.66 -16.92
C ILE A 17 18.13 8.82 -16.10
N SER A 18 19.35 8.62 -16.59
CA SER A 18 20.36 7.82 -15.89
C SER A 18 21.74 8.47 -15.95
N ALA A 19 22.39 8.59 -14.80
CA ALA A 19 23.73 9.13 -14.66
C ALA A 19 24.47 8.48 -13.46
N ASN A 20 25.72 8.88 -13.17
CA ASN A 20 26.34 8.51 -11.90
C ASN A 20 25.61 9.19 -10.74
N ASP A 21 25.35 10.47 -10.87
CA ASP A 21 24.58 11.27 -9.94
C ASP A 21 23.50 12.05 -10.71
N VAL A 22 22.27 11.99 -10.24
CA VAL A 22 21.15 12.78 -10.76
C VAL A 22 20.71 13.73 -9.64
N ILE A 23 20.94 15.02 -9.85
CA ILE A 23 20.58 16.05 -8.87
C ILE A 23 19.66 17.06 -9.56
N MET A 24 18.44 17.22 -9.04
CA MET A 24 17.46 18.18 -9.51
C MET A 24 17.04 19.10 -8.36
N ASN A 25 17.18 20.39 -8.55
CA ASN A 25 16.69 21.41 -7.63
C ASN A 25 15.73 22.34 -8.40
N ILE A 26 14.45 22.13 -8.22
CA ILE A 26 13.39 22.74 -9.04
C ILE A 26 12.45 23.55 -8.15
N LYS A 27 12.14 24.80 -8.56
CA LYS A 27 11.18 25.63 -7.82
C LYS A 27 9.72 25.15 -7.96
N GLY A 28 9.38 24.54 -9.08
CA GLY A 28 8.08 23.96 -9.36
C GLY A 28 8.00 22.49 -8.92
N ASP A 29 7.27 21.70 -9.67
CA ASP A 29 6.98 20.29 -9.38
C ASP A 29 7.84 19.36 -10.25
N VAL A 30 8.13 18.17 -9.72
CA VAL A 30 8.71 17.05 -10.45
C VAL A 30 7.65 15.96 -10.58
N GLN A 31 7.31 15.58 -11.82
CA GLN A 31 6.47 14.43 -12.11
C GLN A 31 7.29 13.35 -12.81
N ASN A 32 7.23 12.13 -12.34
CA ASN A 32 7.92 10.97 -12.91
C ASN A 32 6.94 9.83 -13.14
N SER A 33 6.85 9.39 -14.39
CA SER A 33 6.18 8.13 -14.77
C SER A 33 7.15 7.14 -15.45
N GLY A 34 8.43 7.49 -15.54
CA GLY A 34 9.50 6.70 -16.09
C GLY A 34 10.52 6.29 -15.02
N VAL A 35 11.79 6.33 -15.38
CA VAL A 35 12.90 5.97 -14.47
C VAL A 35 13.85 7.14 -14.29
N ILE A 36 14.10 7.54 -13.05
CA ILE A 36 15.17 8.45 -12.68
C ILE A 36 16.18 7.66 -11.83
N SER A 37 17.41 7.53 -12.32
CA SER A 37 18.41 6.63 -11.76
C SER A 37 19.78 7.25 -11.66
N GLY A 38 20.23 7.51 -10.44
CA GLY A 38 21.63 7.80 -10.13
C GLY A 38 22.34 6.54 -9.63
N ARG A 39 23.48 6.14 -10.24
CA ARG A 39 24.23 4.99 -9.71
C ARG A 39 24.69 5.18 -8.29
N ASN A 40 25.11 6.40 -7.95
CA ASN A 40 25.52 6.75 -6.59
C ASN A 40 24.43 7.53 -5.89
N LEU A 41 23.96 8.61 -6.49
CA LEU A 41 23.01 9.53 -5.86
C LEU A 41 21.88 9.89 -6.80
N THR A 42 20.66 9.81 -6.29
CA THR A 42 19.50 10.50 -6.85
C THR A 42 18.97 11.47 -5.81
N GLY A 43 19.12 12.77 -6.07
CA GLY A 43 18.69 13.86 -5.21
C GLY A 43 17.65 14.74 -5.91
N LEU A 44 16.41 14.77 -5.41
CA LEU A 44 15.34 15.61 -5.94
C LEU A 44 14.87 16.60 -4.88
N ALA A 45 14.90 17.88 -5.20
CA ALA A 45 14.32 18.93 -4.39
C ALA A 45 13.33 19.73 -5.23
N ALA A 46 12.06 19.81 -4.79
CA ALA A 46 10.98 20.44 -5.55
C ALA A 46 9.87 21.01 -4.63
N ASN A 47 8.88 21.71 -5.20
CA ASN A 47 7.68 22.07 -4.47
C ASN A 47 6.84 20.83 -4.19
N ASN A 48 6.51 20.04 -5.23
CA ASN A 48 5.95 18.70 -5.11
C ASN A 48 6.83 17.69 -5.86
N ILE A 49 6.89 16.46 -5.35
CA ILE A 49 7.49 15.31 -6.04
C ILE A 49 6.38 14.28 -6.22
N GLU A 50 6.07 13.96 -7.47
CA GLU A 50 5.02 13.01 -7.83
C GLU A 50 5.62 11.87 -8.66
N ASN A 51 5.75 10.70 -8.05
CA ASN A 51 6.17 9.47 -8.72
C ASN A 51 4.91 8.65 -9.05
N LEU A 52 4.44 8.79 -10.29
CA LEU A 52 3.18 8.24 -10.78
C LEU A 52 3.46 6.95 -11.57
N GLY A 53 3.55 5.82 -10.88
CA GLY A 53 3.91 4.53 -11.47
C GLY A 53 5.37 4.45 -11.95
N GLY A 54 6.17 5.49 -11.74
CA GLY A 54 7.58 5.53 -12.13
C GLY A 54 8.51 4.93 -11.07
N ARG A 55 9.82 4.93 -11.39
CA ARG A 55 10.87 4.46 -10.49
C ARG A 55 11.85 5.58 -10.19
N LEU A 56 12.11 5.82 -8.91
CA LEU A 56 13.18 6.66 -8.42
C LEU A 56 14.21 5.76 -7.72
N GLN A 57 15.45 5.72 -8.23
CA GLN A 57 16.43 4.79 -7.69
C GLN A 57 17.83 5.38 -7.60
N GLY A 58 18.62 4.87 -6.63
CA GLY A 58 20.01 5.22 -6.43
C GLY A 58 20.67 4.35 -5.37
N ARG A 59 21.99 4.45 -5.25
CA ARG A 59 22.63 3.94 -4.03
C ARG A 59 22.15 4.75 -2.82
N GLU A 60 22.11 6.05 -2.97
CA GLU A 60 21.51 7.01 -2.07
C GLU A 60 20.34 7.72 -2.79
N LEU A 61 19.17 7.78 -2.15
CA LEU A 61 17.97 8.41 -2.68
C LEU A 61 17.49 9.48 -1.69
N TYR A 62 17.61 10.76 -2.09
CA TYR A 62 17.16 11.91 -1.29
C TYR A 62 16.03 12.62 -2.00
N LEU A 63 14.86 12.67 -1.39
CA LEU A 63 13.65 13.30 -1.90
C LEU A 63 13.18 14.38 -0.92
N VAL A 64 13.23 15.64 -1.34
CA VAL A 64 12.82 16.78 -0.51
C VAL A 64 11.73 17.57 -1.21
N ALA A 65 10.49 17.42 -0.76
CA ALA A 65 9.37 18.19 -1.23
C ALA A 65 9.03 19.30 -0.22
N LYS A 66 8.80 20.52 -0.69
CA LYS A 66 8.33 21.59 0.20
C LYS A 66 6.91 21.32 0.71
N ASN A 67 6.08 20.69 -0.14
CA ASN A 67 4.68 20.46 0.12
C ASN A 67 4.33 18.97 0.09
N MET A 68 4.22 18.32 -1.07
CA MET A 68 3.77 16.94 -1.19
C MET A 68 4.84 16.06 -1.83
N LEU A 69 5.10 14.91 -1.22
CA LEU A 69 5.81 13.80 -1.82
C LEU A 69 4.82 12.65 -2.02
N ASN A 70 4.48 12.39 -3.27
CA ASN A 70 3.53 11.35 -3.67
C ASN A 70 4.27 10.23 -4.42
N ASN A 71 4.22 9.01 -3.90
CA ASN A 71 4.61 7.78 -4.60
C ASN A 71 3.34 6.96 -4.84
N LEU A 72 2.69 7.23 -5.98
CA LEU A 72 1.41 6.61 -6.35
C LEU A 72 1.65 5.48 -7.35
N GLY A 73 1.55 4.23 -6.88
CA GLY A 73 1.86 3.05 -7.68
C GLY A 73 3.31 2.97 -8.15
N GLY A 74 4.19 3.85 -7.66
CA GLY A 74 5.58 3.94 -8.06
C GLY A 74 6.53 3.17 -7.14
N GLU A 75 7.79 3.09 -7.55
CA GLU A 75 8.86 2.42 -6.83
C GLU A 75 9.92 3.43 -6.35
N LEU A 76 10.26 3.38 -5.05
CA LEU A 76 11.41 4.05 -4.45
C LEU A 76 12.44 2.99 -4.09
N ASN A 77 13.63 3.04 -4.70
CA ASN A 77 14.63 2.00 -4.56
C ASN A 77 15.99 2.60 -4.18
N ALA A 78 16.54 2.21 -3.04
CA ALA A 78 17.87 2.61 -2.60
C ALA A 78 18.69 1.42 -2.10
N THR A 79 19.99 1.41 -2.38
CA THR A 79 20.86 0.35 -1.85
C THR A 79 21.35 0.67 -0.44
N ASP A 80 21.62 1.94 -0.15
CA ASP A 80 22.20 2.36 1.13
C ASP A 80 21.20 3.16 1.96
N HIS A 81 20.80 4.32 1.46
CA HIS A 81 19.96 5.23 2.21
C HIS A 81 18.84 5.81 1.36
N LEU A 82 17.63 5.77 1.90
CA LEU A 82 16.48 6.50 1.38
C LEU A 82 16.06 7.53 2.43
N VAL A 83 16.04 8.81 2.02
CA VAL A 83 15.51 9.90 2.84
C VAL A 83 14.43 10.62 2.05
N ALA A 84 13.22 10.62 2.58
CA ALA A 84 12.07 11.30 2.01
C ALA A 84 11.54 12.34 3.01
N GLN A 85 11.53 13.60 2.61
CA GLN A 85 11.05 14.72 3.45
C GLN A 85 9.96 15.51 2.74
N GLY A 86 8.95 15.97 3.50
CA GLY A 86 7.88 16.78 2.97
C GLY A 86 6.98 17.37 4.04
N LYS A 87 6.01 18.17 3.62
CA LYS A 87 4.90 18.55 4.49
C LYS A 87 3.96 17.36 4.63
N HIS A 88 3.64 16.70 3.51
CA HIS A 88 2.91 15.45 3.44
C HIS A 88 3.70 14.42 2.64
N ILE A 89 3.66 13.16 3.05
CA ILE A 89 4.23 12.03 2.32
C ILE A 89 3.13 10.99 2.12
N ASN A 90 2.88 10.61 0.85
CA ASN A 90 1.93 9.58 0.49
C ASN A 90 2.64 8.47 -0.30
N ILE A 91 2.49 7.24 0.16
CA ILE A 91 2.99 6.02 -0.50
C ILE A 91 1.77 5.13 -0.69
N GLU A 92 1.12 5.24 -1.85
CA GLU A 92 -0.19 4.64 -2.06
C GLU A 92 -0.23 3.85 -3.37
N SER A 93 -0.78 2.65 -3.31
CA SER A 93 -1.10 1.88 -4.50
C SER A 93 -2.28 2.50 -5.24
N THR A 94 -2.28 2.36 -6.56
CA THR A 94 -3.33 2.92 -7.41
C THR A 94 -4.36 1.89 -7.79
N THR A 95 -5.57 2.36 -8.04
CA THR A 95 -6.67 1.54 -8.56
C THR A 95 -7.16 2.08 -9.89
N SER A 96 -7.75 1.22 -10.69
CA SER A 96 -8.59 1.59 -11.81
C SER A 96 -10.01 1.08 -11.57
N GLU A 97 -10.97 1.78 -12.15
CA GLU A 97 -12.36 1.41 -12.05
C GLU A 97 -13.03 1.45 -13.42
N THR A 98 -14.02 0.58 -13.62
CA THR A 98 -14.92 0.60 -14.77
C THR A 98 -16.04 1.62 -14.55
N GLU A 99 -16.80 1.94 -15.59
CA GLU A 99 -18.05 2.69 -15.43
C GLU A 99 -18.98 1.93 -14.47
N ASN A 100 -19.52 2.64 -13.48
CA ASN A 100 -20.44 2.04 -12.51
C ASN A 100 -21.84 1.99 -13.11
N THR A 101 -22.26 0.79 -13.54
CA THR A 101 -23.61 0.51 -14.02
C THR A 101 -24.42 -0.21 -12.94
N PRO A 102 -25.76 -0.33 -13.08
CA PRO A 102 -26.57 -1.13 -12.15
C PRO A 102 -26.14 -2.60 -12.07
N ASP A 103 -25.61 -3.15 -13.18
CA ASP A 103 -25.33 -4.57 -13.32
C ASP A 103 -23.85 -4.94 -13.18
N PHE A 104 -22.96 -3.96 -13.37
CA PHE A 104 -21.52 -4.21 -13.33
C PHE A 104 -20.73 -3.02 -12.80
N TYR A 105 -19.77 -3.30 -11.92
CA TYR A 105 -18.73 -2.38 -11.50
C TYR A 105 -17.51 -3.15 -11.02
N GLN A 106 -16.34 -2.73 -11.44
CA GLN A 106 -15.09 -3.30 -10.98
C GLN A 106 -14.11 -2.18 -10.63
N LYS A 107 -13.58 -2.23 -9.42
CA LYS A 107 -12.44 -1.43 -8.96
C LYS A 107 -11.33 -2.37 -8.52
N SER A 108 -10.23 -2.34 -9.21
CA SER A 108 -9.10 -3.25 -8.98
C SER A 108 -7.80 -2.50 -8.76
N LEU A 109 -6.90 -3.13 -7.99
CA LEU A 109 -5.53 -2.64 -7.81
C LEU A 109 -4.80 -2.71 -9.16
N THR A 110 -4.18 -1.61 -9.58
CA THR A 110 -3.45 -1.54 -10.86
C THR A 110 -1.95 -1.52 -10.68
N GLN A 111 -1.46 -0.64 -9.82
CA GLN A 111 -0.03 -0.53 -9.54
C GLN A 111 0.19 -0.47 -8.03
N GLN A 112 0.99 -1.38 -7.53
CA GLN A 112 1.37 -1.39 -6.13
C GLN A 112 2.52 -0.42 -5.89
N ALA A 113 2.34 0.52 -4.96
CA ALA A 113 3.42 1.36 -4.50
C ALA A 113 4.44 0.51 -3.73
N SER A 114 5.73 0.73 -4.00
CA SER A 114 6.77 -0.03 -3.32
C SER A 114 7.94 0.85 -2.87
N VAL A 115 8.54 0.43 -1.77
CA VAL A 115 9.79 0.96 -1.23
C VAL A 115 10.72 -0.21 -1.01
N LYS A 116 11.92 -0.15 -1.58
CA LYS A 116 12.96 -1.17 -1.39
C LYS A 116 14.24 -0.51 -0.96
N VAL A 117 14.81 -0.94 0.17
CA VAL A 117 16.08 -0.40 0.65
C VAL A 117 16.99 -1.52 1.16
N GLY A 118 18.25 -1.45 0.76
CA GLY A 118 19.21 -2.51 0.99
C GLY A 118 19.05 -3.66 -0.01
N ASN A 119 19.85 -4.70 0.15
CA ASN A 119 19.80 -5.94 -0.60
C ASN A 119 20.36 -7.10 0.25
N ASP A 120 20.40 -8.31 -0.27
CA ASP A 120 20.87 -9.50 0.46
C ASP A 120 22.28 -9.37 1.02
N ASN A 121 23.12 -8.55 0.40
CA ASN A 121 24.52 -8.37 0.77
C ASN A 121 24.79 -7.09 1.59
N LYS A 122 23.82 -6.17 1.66
CA LYS A 122 24.02 -4.86 2.27
C LYS A 122 22.78 -4.33 2.98
N LYS A 123 22.94 -4.02 4.26
CA LYS A 123 21.93 -3.29 5.02
C LYS A 123 21.88 -1.84 4.62
N GLY A 124 20.67 -1.31 4.51
CA GLY A 124 20.42 0.11 4.26
C GLY A 124 19.57 0.73 5.37
N SER A 125 19.04 1.90 5.11
CA SER A 125 18.06 2.54 6.00
C SER A 125 17.08 3.40 5.23
N ALA A 126 15.84 3.48 5.71
CA ALA A 126 14.81 4.35 5.17
C ALA A 126 14.32 5.34 6.22
N SER A 127 14.15 6.60 5.82
CA SER A 127 13.64 7.65 6.69
C SER A 127 12.59 8.48 5.94
N PHE A 128 11.38 8.48 6.46
CA PHE A 128 10.25 9.28 5.97
C PHE A 128 9.88 10.30 7.04
N ILE A 129 10.09 11.58 6.74
CA ILE A 129 9.90 12.67 7.71
C ILE A 129 8.91 13.68 7.11
N ALA A 130 7.72 13.77 7.68
CA ALA A 130 6.73 14.77 7.31
C ALA A 130 6.52 15.77 8.45
N THR A 131 6.40 17.05 8.10
CA THR A 131 6.01 18.06 9.10
C THR A 131 4.53 17.98 9.46
N GLU A 132 3.71 17.36 8.62
CA GLU A 132 2.29 17.06 8.89
C GLU A 132 2.04 15.56 8.85
N ASN A 133 1.54 15.00 7.75
CA ASN A 133 1.03 13.63 7.70
C ASN A 133 1.90 12.71 6.84
N ILE A 134 1.98 11.46 7.26
CA ILE A 134 2.46 10.36 6.43
C ILE A 134 1.30 9.39 6.22
N THR A 135 1.05 9.01 4.98
CA THR A 135 0.04 8.02 4.60
C THR A 135 0.69 6.91 3.77
N VAL A 136 0.47 5.65 4.17
CA VAL A 136 0.95 4.45 3.47
C VAL A 136 -0.26 3.54 3.27
N LYS A 137 -0.67 3.29 2.01
CA LYS A 137 -1.87 2.49 1.71
C LYS A 137 -1.63 1.44 0.64
N GLY A 138 -1.92 0.19 0.97
CA GLY A 138 -1.79 -0.94 0.06
C GLY A 138 -0.37 -1.11 -0.50
N ALA A 139 0.62 -0.56 0.19
CA ALA A 139 2.00 -0.49 -0.28
C ALA A 139 2.85 -1.65 0.25
N ASN A 140 3.92 -1.97 -0.49
CA ASN A 140 4.94 -2.91 -0.05
C ASN A 140 6.22 -2.16 0.33
N VAL A 141 6.68 -2.33 1.57
CA VAL A 141 7.88 -1.69 2.11
C VAL A 141 8.85 -2.78 2.58
N ASP A 142 9.87 -3.02 1.79
CA ASP A 142 10.92 -4.00 2.07
C ASP A 142 12.23 -3.29 2.38
N VAL A 143 12.69 -3.36 3.63
CA VAL A 143 13.92 -2.70 4.05
C VAL A 143 14.84 -3.69 4.77
N ASN A 144 15.95 -4.00 4.12
CA ASN A 144 17.04 -4.70 4.80
C ASN A 144 17.83 -3.71 5.65
N GLY A 145 17.34 -3.43 6.88
CA GLY A 145 17.90 -2.47 7.82
C GLY A 145 16.83 -1.77 8.64
N ASN A 146 17.08 -0.53 9.05
CA ASN A 146 16.17 0.23 9.90
C ASN A 146 15.24 1.13 9.10
N VAL A 147 14.03 1.35 9.63
CA VAL A 147 13.04 2.26 9.05
C VAL A 147 12.54 3.25 10.11
N VAL A 148 12.38 4.50 9.71
CA VAL A 148 11.73 5.54 10.50
C VAL A 148 10.62 6.19 9.69
N PHE A 149 9.41 6.20 10.24
CA PHE A 149 8.31 7.05 9.83
C PHE A 149 8.05 8.08 10.93
N SER A 150 8.23 9.36 10.63
CA SER A 150 8.03 10.44 11.59
C SER A 150 7.09 11.51 11.03
N ALA A 151 5.87 11.55 11.52
CA ALA A 151 4.84 12.50 11.15
C ALA A 151 4.64 13.55 12.25
N GLY A 152 4.71 14.83 11.90
CA GLY A 152 4.44 15.95 12.83
C GLY A 152 2.95 16.05 13.23
N LYS A 153 2.06 15.36 12.51
CA LYS A 153 0.66 15.15 12.85
C LYS A 153 0.32 13.65 12.87
N ALA A 154 -0.38 13.14 11.89
CA ALA A 154 -0.85 11.76 11.85
C ALA A 154 0.03 10.87 10.97
N LEU A 155 0.32 9.66 11.45
CA LEU A 155 0.86 8.56 10.68
C LEU A 155 -0.25 7.55 10.44
N ASN A 156 -0.56 7.30 9.16
CA ASN A 156 -1.64 6.42 8.76
C ASN A 156 -1.11 5.28 7.85
N PHE A 157 -1.16 4.06 8.34
CA PHE A 157 -1.06 2.84 7.55
C PHE A 157 -2.48 2.34 7.27
N GLY A 158 -3.01 2.72 6.12
CA GLY A 158 -4.37 2.43 5.72
C GLY A 158 -4.47 1.40 4.61
N THR A 159 -5.67 1.23 4.10
CA THR A 159 -6.01 0.28 3.05
C THR A 159 -6.38 0.99 1.75
N VAL A 160 -6.29 0.24 0.66
CA VAL A 160 -6.89 0.56 -0.63
C VAL A 160 -8.08 -0.36 -0.83
N GLU A 161 -9.24 0.21 -1.16
CA GLU A 161 -10.46 -0.59 -1.39
C GLU A 161 -10.51 -1.08 -2.84
N THR A 162 -10.81 -2.37 -3.01
CA THR A 162 -11.20 -2.99 -4.27
C THR A 162 -12.66 -3.43 -4.20
N GLU A 163 -13.36 -3.40 -5.33
CA GLU A 163 -14.78 -3.74 -5.41
C GLU A 163 -15.06 -4.51 -6.69
N ASN A 164 -15.92 -5.52 -6.59
CA ASN A 164 -16.47 -6.23 -7.74
C ASN A 164 -17.99 -6.37 -7.56
N LYS A 165 -18.75 -5.90 -8.54
CA LYS A 165 -20.20 -6.06 -8.62
C LYS A 165 -20.57 -6.68 -9.95
N GLU A 166 -21.26 -7.80 -9.90
CA GLU A 166 -21.76 -8.51 -11.06
C GLU A 166 -23.22 -8.90 -10.83
N HIS A 167 -24.14 -8.29 -11.54
CA HIS A 167 -25.55 -8.58 -11.47
C HIS A 167 -26.08 -9.01 -12.84
N TYR A 168 -26.71 -10.18 -12.89
CA TYR A 168 -27.44 -10.68 -14.04
C TYR A 168 -28.83 -11.09 -13.59
N VAL A 169 -29.86 -10.34 -13.97
CA VAL A 169 -31.21 -10.47 -13.43
C VAL A 169 -32.23 -10.55 -14.58
N PRO A 170 -32.29 -11.67 -15.35
CA PRO A 170 -33.31 -11.83 -16.41
C PRO A 170 -34.72 -11.91 -15.87
N ASN A 171 -34.94 -12.49 -14.68
CA ASN A 171 -36.24 -12.53 -14.01
C ASN A 171 -36.10 -12.96 -12.54
N ALA A 172 -37.20 -12.98 -11.79
CA ALA A 172 -37.21 -13.30 -10.37
C ALA A 172 -36.81 -14.74 -10.01
N ASP A 173 -36.90 -15.68 -10.96
CA ASP A 173 -36.58 -17.09 -10.76
C ASP A 173 -35.22 -17.49 -11.34
N ASN A 174 -34.58 -16.58 -12.10
CA ASN A 174 -33.24 -16.76 -12.66
C ASN A 174 -32.48 -15.47 -12.51
N TYR A 175 -31.55 -15.43 -11.58
CA TYR A 175 -30.68 -14.31 -11.36
C TYR A 175 -29.36 -14.72 -10.69
N TYR A 176 -28.36 -13.89 -10.86
CA TYR A 176 -27.09 -13.93 -10.14
C TYR A 176 -26.72 -12.51 -9.74
N LYS A 177 -26.38 -12.31 -8.47
CA LYS A 177 -25.92 -11.03 -7.93
C LYS A 177 -24.76 -11.29 -7.00
N LEU A 178 -23.63 -10.71 -7.33
CA LEU A 178 -22.41 -10.74 -6.53
C LEU A 178 -21.97 -9.30 -6.26
N ASP A 179 -21.79 -8.97 -5.00
CA ASP A 179 -21.17 -7.74 -4.53
C ASP A 179 -20.01 -8.11 -3.60
N GLN A 180 -18.79 -7.72 -3.97
CA GLN A 180 -17.58 -7.96 -3.19
C GLN A 180 -16.86 -6.64 -2.94
N LYS A 181 -16.37 -6.47 -1.70
CA LYS A 181 -15.48 -5.37 -1.31
C LYS A 181 -14.35 -5.90 -0.47
N GLN A 182 -13.13 -5.50 -0.79
CA GLN A 182 -11.94 -5.88 -0.03
C GLN A 182 -11.09 -4.65 0.26
N GLU A 183 -10.66 -4.54 1.49
CA GLU A 183 -9.65 -3.58 1.93
C GLU A 183 -8.27 -4.22 1.84
N VAL A 184 -7.41 -3.73 0.94
CA VAL A 184 -6.04 -4.22 0.74
C VAL A 184 -5.09 -3.36 1.57
N GLY A 185 -4.49 -3.95 2.59
CA GLY A 185 -3.55 -3.28 3.49
C GLY A 185 -2.12 -3.21 2.97
N SER A 186 -1.25 -2.57 3.75
CA SER A 186 0.18 -2.48 3.45
C SER A 186 0.96 -3.61 4.12
N GLN A 187 2.07 -4.00 3.48
CA GLN A 187 3.02 -4.95 4.03
C GLN A 187 4.37 -4.27 4.27
N LEU A 188 4.92 -4.41 5.47
CA LEU A 188 6.20 -3.86 5.88
C LEU A 188 7.11 -5.00 6.36
N ASN A 189 8.20 -5.24 5.66
CA ASN A 189 9.23 -6.22 6.02
C ASN A 189 10.53 -5.48 6.35
N VAL A 190 10.95 -5.52 7.60
CA VAL A 190 12.09 -4.76 8.13
C VAL A 190 13.03 -5.72 8.84
N THR A 191 14.28 -5.80 8.40
CA THR A 191 15.27 -6.67 9.07
C THR A 191 15.94 -6.04 10.28
N GLY A 192 15.73 -4.74 10.51
CA GLY A 192 16.22 -3.97 11.65
C GLY A 192 15.08 -3.46 12.51
N ASN A 193 15.26 -2.27 13.07
CA ASN A 193 14.26 -1.59 13.88
C ASN A 193 13.26 -0.81 13.01
N LEU A 194 12.03 -0.71 13.50
CA LEU A 194 10.98 0.13 12.92
C LEU A 194 10.52 1.15 13.95
N ASP A 195 10.66 2.44 13.63
CA ASP A 195 10.10 3.54 14.40
C ASP A 195 8.92 4.15 13.63
N ALA A 196 7.73 4.05 14.20
CA ALA A 196 6.48 4.60 13.66
C ALA A 196 5.94 5.68 14.60
N VAL A 197 6.18 6.94 14.26
CA VAL A 197 5.87 8.08 15.11
C VAL A 197 4.84 8.99 14.43
N GLY A 198 3.70 9.16 15.07
CA GLY A 198 2.68 10.13 14.67
C GLY A 198 2.31 11.03 15.84
N LYS A 199 2.69 12.32 15.78
CA LYS A 199 2.51 13.20 16.94
C LYS A 199 1.05 13.34 17.39
N SER A 200 0.11 13.41 16.46
CA SER A 200 -1.32 13.52 16.79
C SER A 200 -2.01 12.16 16.91
N ALA A 201 -1.64 11.20 16.07
CA ALA A 201 -2.20 9.86 16.06
C ALA A 201 -1.33 8.89 15.24
N VAL A 202 -1.42 7.60 15.55
CA VAL A 202 -0.97 6.51 14.68
C VAL A 202 -2.17 5.60 14.41
N GLU A 203 -2.49 5.44 13.12
CA GLU A 203 -3.56 4.55 12.64
C GLU A 203 -2.93 3.41 11.84
N MET A 204 -3.28 2.16 12.17
CA MET A 204 -2.84 0.96 11.51
C MET A 204 -4.05 0.09 11.18
N ARG A 205 -4.39 -0.02 9.89
CA ARG A 205 -5.55 -0.78 9.44
C ARG A 205 -5.17 -1.79 8.37
N GLY A 206 -5.41 -3.08 8.63
CA GLY A 206 -5.10 -4.16 7.71
C GLY A 206 -3.61 -4.25 7.37
N VAL A 207 -2.73 -3.81 8.24
CA VAL A 207 -1.29 -3.77 7.99
C VAL A 207 -0.62 -5.05 8.49
N SER A 208 0.29 -5.59 7.69
CA SER A 208 1.19 -6.66 8.12
C SER A 208 2.59 -6.11 8.27
N VAL A 209 3.13 -6.14 9.48
CA VAL A 209 4.47 -5.64 9.81
C VAL A 209 5.29 -6.77 10.42
N THR A 210 6.45 -7.03 9.82
CA THR A 210 7.46 -7.92 10.38
C THR A 210 8.76 -7.14 10.59
N SER A 211 9.28 -7.15 11.80
CA SER A 211 10.55 -6.50 12.16
C SER A 211 11.44 -7.48 12.94
N ASN A 212 12.67 -7.69 12.48
CA ASN A 212 13.62 -8.55 13.21
C ASN A 212 14.33 -7.81 14.36
N GLY A 213 13.90 -6.60 14.67
CA GLY A 213 14.43 -5.78 15.76
C GLY A 213 13.31 -5.23 16.64
N THR A 214 13.53 -4.04 17.15
CA THR A 214 12.54 -3.34 17.97
C THR A 214 11.56 -2.55 17.10
N MET A 215 10.27 -2.70 17.35
CA MET A 215 9.20 -1.87 16.79
C MET A 215 8.72 -0.88 17.82
N ASN A 216 8.89 0.41 17.56
CA ASN A 216 8.36 1.48 18.40
C ASN A 216 7.20 2.15 17.67
N VAL A 217 6.01 2.16 18.27
CA VAL A 217 4.83 2.88 17.80
C VAL A 217 4.50 3.96 18.82
N LEU A 218 4.75 5.20 18.48
CA LEU A 218 4.73 6.31 19.43
C LEU A 218 3.76 7.40 18.97
N SER A 219 2.96 7.93 19.91
CA SER A 219 2.06 9.06 19.67
C SER A 219 1.86 9.91 20.92
N ASP A 220 1.59 11.20 20.73
CA ASP A 220 1.00 12.01 21.81
C ASP A 220 -0.51 11.74 21.93
N GLY A 221 -1.19 11.47 20.80
CA GLY A 221 -2.61 11.13 20.74
C GLY A 221 -2.87 9.63 20.68
N ASN A 222 -3.92 9.22 19.98
CA ASN A 222 -4.33 7.81 19.95
C ASN A 222 -3.41 6.95 19.06
N ILE A 223 -3.31 5.68 19.43
CA ILE A 223 -2.78 4.61 18.59
C ILE A 223 -3.92 3.61 18.39
N ASN A 224 -4.34 3.44 17.12
CA ASN A 224 -5.40 2.51 16.74
C ASN A 224 -4.83 1.46 15.80
N ILE A 225 -4.96 0.19 16.17
CA ILE A 225 -4.56 -0.97 15.37
C ILE A 225 -5.83 -1.76 15.10
N GLN A 226 -6.27 -1.81 13.83
CA GLN A 226 -7.57 -2.34 13.46
C GLN A 226 -7.45 -3.32 12.29
N GLU A 227 -8.40 -4.26 12.24
CA GLU A 227 -8.56 -5.14 11.10
C GLU A 227 -9.02 -4.40 9.84
N ALA A 228 -8.65 -4.92 8.67
CA ALA A 228 -9.32 -4.65 7.40
C ALA A 228 -10.56 -5.55 7.26
N ARG A 229 -11.37 -5.28 6.24
CA ARG A 229 -12.62 -6.02 6.01
C ARG A 229 -12.67 -6.59 4.60
N TYR A 230 -13.14 -7.84 4.52
CA TYR A 230 -13.62 -8.45 3.30
C TYR A 230 -15.11 -8.67 3.42
N LYS A 231 -15.87 -8.15 2.47
CA LYS A 231 -17.32 -8.31 2.40
C LYS A 231 -17.72 -8.96 1.09
N GLU A 232 -18.58 -9.95 1.16
CA GLU A 232 -19.15 -10.59 -0.01
C GLU A 232 -20.64 -10.88 0.22
N GLN A 233 -21.45 -10.43 -0.74
CA GLN A 233 -22.88 -10.76 -0.78
C GLN A 233 -23.16 -11.48 -2.08
N LEU A 234 -23.58 -12.72 -2.00
CA LEU A 234 -24.01 -13.52 -3.14
C LEU A 234 -25.50 -13.88 -3.00
N SER A 235 -26.25 -13.62 -4.05
CA SER A 235 -27.65 -14.04 -4.15
C SER A 235 -27.92 -14.56 -5.55
N SER A 236 -28.40 -15.80 -5.66
CA SER A 236 -28.69 -16.38 -6.95
C SER A 236 -29.99 -17.23 -6.91
N ALA A 237 -30.66 -17.31 -8.04
CA ALA A 237 -31.76 -18.26 -8.28
C ALA A 237 -31.64 -18.87 -9.67
N SER A 238 -31.99 -20.13 -9.76
CA SER A 238 -32.13 -20.81 -11.05
C SER A 238 -33.38 -21.67 -11.09
N LYS A 239 -34.13 -21.59 -12.20
CA LYS A 239 -35.36 -22.35 -12.42
C LYS A 239 -35.11 -23.40 -13.49
N SER A 240 -35.39 -24.65 -13.12
CA SER A 240 -35.35 -25.79 -14.02
C SER A 240 -36.77 -26.30 -14.25
N LYS A 241 -37.08 -26.67 -15.47
CA LYS A 241 -38.37 -27.29 -15.83
C LYS A 241 -38.13 -28.57 -16.60
N SER A 242 -38.56 -29.67 -16.03
CA SER A 242 -38.56 -30.99 -16.65
C SER A 242 -39.99 -31.36 -17.12
N ARG A 243 -40.09 -31.88 -18.32
CA ARG A 243 -41.38 -32.34 -18.88
C ARG A 243 -41.27 -33.82 -19.25
N GLY A 244 -42.15 -34.65 -18.69
CA GLY A 244 -42.41 -36.01 -19.11
C GLY A 244 -43.68 -36.10 -19.96
N LEU A 245 -44.04 -37.31 -20.45
CA LEU A 245 -45.22 -37.52 -21.27
C LEU A 245 -46.53 -37.12 -20.55
N THR A 246 -46.58 -37.28 -19.25
CA THR A 246 -47.80 -37.06 -18.44
C THR A 246 -47.57 -36.13 -17.25
N SER A 247 -46.37 -35.61 -17.07
CA SER A 247 -46.03 -34.78 -15.90
C SER A 247 -45.11 -33.64 -16.26
N SER A 248 -45.14 -32.57 -15.49
CA SER A 248 -44.19 -31.45 -15.57
C SER A 248 -43.76 -31.08 -14.17
N THR A 249 -42.45 -31.10 -13.93
CA THR A 249 -41.85 -30.65 -12.66
C THR A 249 -41.16 -29.35 -12.87
N THR A 250 -41.38 -28.39 -11.98
CA THR A 250 -40.65 -27.11 -11.95
C THR A 250 -39.96 -27.01 -10.61
N GLU A 251 -38.64 -26.78 -10.64
CA GLU A 251 -37.80 -26.62 -9.46
C GLU A 251 -37.15 -25.24 -9.51
N VAL A 252 -37.08 -24.55 -8.38
CA VAL A 252 -36.38 -23.28 -8.24
C VAL A 252 -35.39 -23.43 -7.10
N TYR A 253 -34.09 -23.34 -7.45
CA TYR A 253 -33.00 -23.33 -6.49
C TYR A 253 -32.66 -21.90 -6.16
N ARG A 254 -32.57 -21.57 -4.88
CA ARG A 254 -32.11 -20.26 -4.40
C ARG A 254 -30.96 -20.44 -3.47
N HIS A 255 -29.93 -19.60 -3.68
CA HIS A 255 -28.74 -19.54 -2.82
C HIS A 255 -28.49 -18.10 -2.42
N LYS A 256 -28.22 -17.90 -1.14
CA LYS A 256 -27.82 -16.60 -0.60
C LYS A 256 -26.78 -16.82 0.49
N HIS A 257 -25.69 -16.07 0.41
CA HIS A 257 -24.79 -15.92 1.55
C HIS A 257 -24.32 -14.47 1.67
N ASP A 258 -23.90 -14.13 2.87
CA ASP A 258 -23.40 -12.81 3.23
C ASP A 258 -22.23 -13.02 4.17
N TYR A 259 -21.04 -12.61 3.72
CA TYR A 259 -19.82 -12.67 4.50
C TYR A 259 -19.34 -11.27 4.82
N ASP A 260 -18.94 -11.06 6.08
CA ASP A 260 -18.24 -9.89 6.55
C ASP A 260 -17.10 -10.37 7.46
N VAL A 261 -15.91 -10.54 6.85
CA VAL A 261 -14.76 -11.18 7.48
C VAL A 261 -13.73 -10.13 7.84
N ALA A 262 -13.19 -10.20 9.05
CA ALA A 262 -12.09 -9.40 9.50
C ALA A 262 -10.76 -9.98 9.00
N GLU A 263 -9.94 -9.14 8.37
CA GLU A 263 -8.56 -9.43 8.03
C GLU A 263 -7.66 -8.68 9.01
N ALA A 264 -7.06 -9.41 9.95
CA ALA A 264 -6.31 -8.84 11.06
C ALA A 264 -5.11 -8.00 10.58
N SER A 265 -4.86 -6.87 11.25
CA SER A 265 -3.50 -6.31 11.24
C SER A 265 -2.59 -7.21 12.08
N ASN A 266 -1.40 -7.48 11.56
CA ASN A 266 -0.41 -8.33 12.23
C ASN A 266 0.87 -7.52 12.46
N LEU A 267 1.24 -7.33 13.70
CA LEU A 267 2.49 -6.70 14.11
C LEU A 267 3.36 -7.75 14.80
N ASP A 268 4.47 -8.08 14.17
CA ASP A 268 5.44 -9.06 14.67
C ASP A 268 6.84 -8.44 14.74
N ALA A 269 7.48 -8.49 15.90
CA ALA A 269 8.83 -7.98 16.09
C ALA A 269 9.53 -8.69 17.26
N ASP A 270 10.87 -8.56 17.33
CA ASP A 270 11.62 -9.06 18.51
C ASP A 270 11.15 -8.37 19.81
N LYS A 271 10.91 -7.05 19.72
CA LYS A 271 10.31 -6.25 20.81
C LYS A 271 9.33 -5.23 20.24
N ILE A 272 8.21 -5.01 20.92
CA ILE A 272 7.20 -4.02 20.54
C ILE A 272 6.94 -3.07 21.70
N TYR A 273 7.04 -1.78 21.42
CA TYR A 273 6.66 -0.71 22.34
C TYR A 273 5.55 0.12 21.71
N LEU A 274 4.37 0.11 22.34
CA LEU A 274 3.24 0.96 22.01
C LEU A 274 3.12 2.02 23.09
N HIS A 275 3.35 3.28 22.76
CA HIS A 275 3.30 4.37 23.74
C HIS A 275 2.47 5.55 23.24
N SER A 276 1.41 5.85 23.94
CA SER A 276 0.59 7.05 23.79
C SER A 276 0.74 7.91 25.03
N SER A 277 1.20 9.16 24.90
CA SER A 277 1.42 10.03 26.05
C SER A 277 0.15 10.71 26.57
N LYS A 278 -0.89 10.89 25.75
CA LYS A 278 -2.13 11.61 26.08
C LYS A 278 -3.41 10.94 25.60
N GLY A 279 -3.29 9.96 24.72
CA GLY A 279 -4.44 9.25 24.12
C GLY A 279 -4.55 7.80 24.58
N ASN A 280 -5.32 7.04 23.85
CA ASN A 280 -5.57 5.63 24.06
C ASN A 280 -4.79 4.76 23.10
N VAL A 281 -4.49 3.53 23.50
CA VAL A 281 -4.05 2.45 22.61
C VAL A 281 -5.21 1.50 22.43
N THR A 282 -5.71 1.35 21.20
CA THR A 282 -6.81 0.46 20.85
C THR A 282 -6.30 -0.60 19.87
N ILE A 283 -6.51 -1.87 20.21
CA ILE A 283 -6.19 -3.01 19.33
C ILE A 283 -7.50 -3.76 19.12
N GLN A 284 -7.97 -3.79 17.86
CA GLN A 284 -9.24 -4.39 17.51
C GLN A 284 -9.04 -5.37 16.35
N GLY A 285 -9.51 -6.62 16.50
CA GLY A 285 -9.45 -7.64 15.45
C GLY A 285 -8.04 -7.87 14.88
N SER A 286 -6.99 -7.66 15.70
CA SER A 286 -5.61 -7.58 15.24
C SER A 286 -4.67 -8.32 16.17
N ASN A 287 -3.52 -8.73 15.66
CA ASN A 287 -2.49 -9.47 16.39
C ASN A 287 -1.26 -8.59 16.64
N VAL A 288 -0.76 -8.59 17.85
CA VAL A 288 0.50 -7.94 18.24
C VAL A 288 1.34 -8.96 18.97
N ALA A 289 2.43 -9.41 18.34
CA ALA A 289 3.30 -10.46 18.87
C ALA A 289 4.73 -9.94 19.02
N ALA A 290 5.33 -10.19 20.17
CA ALA A 290 6.72 -9.87 20.45
C ALA A 290 7.48 -11.14 20.87
N GLY A 291 8.75 -11.26 20.42
CA GLY A 291 9.54 -12.47 20.62
C GLY A 291 9.38 -13.47 19.48
N ASN A 292 10.43 -14.19 19.11
CA ASN A 292 10.48 -15.09 17.97
C ASN A 292 9.24 -15.99 17.90
N GLY A 293 8.34 -15.60 17.05
CA GLY A 293 7.11 -16.18 16.57
C GLY A 293 6.51 -17.40 17.29
N LEU A 294 5.22 -17.35 17.48
CA LEU A 294 4.41 -18.55 17.71
C LEU A 294 4.53 -19.52 16.57
#